data_4f430c8d4b56136fdf696dfc1f5be300
#
_entry.id   4f430c8d4b56136fdf696dfc1f5be300
#
_cell.length_a   1.000
_cell.length_b   1.000
_cell.length_c   1.000
_cell.angle_alpha   90.00
_cell.angle_beta   90.00
_cell.angle_gamma   90.00
#
_symmetry.space_group_name_H-M   'P 1'
#
loop_
_entity.id
_entity.type
_entity.pdbx_description
1 polymer ?
#
loop_
_entity_poly.entity_id
_entity_poly.type
_entity_poly.pdbx_seq_one_letter_code
_entity_poly.pdbx_strand_id
1 'polypeptide(L)'
;MLKASFQKYRLHFKEPSGTSRGILLDKDTYFIRIWEEGAETCFGLGECALFRGLSAEDRPDYEEKLREVCNRIAEIEIASLQEWSSIRFGVEMAFADLRQGGKRIYFPSAFSAGEAGIEINGLIWMGDRETMLQRIRAKLDAGFHCIKVKIGAIDFQSELDLLKFIRRR
;
A
#
# COMPACT_ATOMS: atom_id res chain seq x y z
N MET A 1 24.62 17.98 0.80
CA MET A 1 23.62 17.91 1.91
C MET A 1 22.38 17.18 1.39
N LEU A 2 21.71 16.37 2.24
CA LEU A 2 20.45 15.75 1.83
C LEU A 2 19.33 16.78 1.77
N LYS A 3 18.49 16.66 0.76
CA LYS A 3 17.28 17.46 0.50
C LYS A 3 16.09 16.51 0.35
N ALA A 4 14.90 16.98 0.69
CA ALA A 4 13.66 16.24 0.48
C ALA A 4 12.52 17.16 0.08
N SER A 5 11.56 16.59 -0.62
CA SER A 5 10.27 17.21 -0.91
C SER A 5 9.18 16.14 -0.89
N PHE A 6 7.94 16.55 -0.71
CA PHE A 6 6.82 15.64 -0.89
C PHE A 6 5.78 16.20 -1.85
N GLN A 7 5.01 15.30 -2.45
CA GLN A 7 3.91 15.63 -3.34
C GLN A 7 2.69 14.81 -2.93
N LYS A 8 1.57 15.47 -2.74
CA LYS A 8 0.27 14.82 -2.58
C LYS A 8 -0.23 14.34 -3.94
N TYR A 9 -0.75 13.11 -3.96
CA TYR A 9 -1.37 12.53 -5.14
C TYR A 9 -2.68 11.86 -4.76
N ARG A 10 -3.75 12.09 -5.54
CA ARG A 10 -5.04 11.45 -5.34
C ARG A 10 -5.19 10.27 -6.28
N LEU A 11 -5.31 9.09 -5.69
CA LEU A 11 -5.63 7.84 -6.37
C LEU A 11 -7.15 7.69 -6.46
N HIS A 12 -7.67 7.35 -7.62
CA HIS A 12 -9.07 7.00 -7.80
C HIS A 12 -9.20 5.49 -7.94
N PHE A 13 -10.08 4.88 -7.16
CA PHE A 13 -10.37 3.46 -7.30
C PHE A 13 -11.09 3.22 -8.63
N LYS A 14 -10.71 2.16 -9.36
CA LYS A 14 -11.39 1.77 -10.60
C LYS A 14 -12.83 1.32 -10.35
N GLU A 15 -13.09 0.75 -9.18
CA GLU A 15 -14.39 0.36 -8.67
C GLU A 15 -14.51 0.79 -7.21
N PRO A 16 -15.73 1.14 -6.73
CA PRO A 16 -15.92 1.45 -5.32
C PRO A 16 -15.43 0.32 -4.43
N SER A 17 -14.56 0.64 -3.46
CA SER A 17 -13.96 -0.36 -2.57
C SER A 17 -14.66 -0.37 -1.22
N GLY A 18 -15.46 -1.40 -0.95
CA GLY A 18 -16.14 -1.61 0.32
C GLY A 18 -15.17 -1.96 1.44
N THR A 19 -15.30 -1.31 2.59
CA THR A 19 -14.59 -1.63 3.83
C THR A 19 -15.61 -1.79 4.96
N SER A 20 -15.18 -2.31 6.12
CA SER A 20 -16.03 -2.38 7.32
C SER A 20 -16.47 -1.00 7.84
N ARG A 21 -15.88 0.09 7.35
CA ARG A 21 -16.15 1.48 7.78
C ARG A 21 -16.75 2.34 6.68
N GLY A 22 -17.06 1.78 5.51
CA GLY A 22 -17.66 2.51 4.40
C GLY A 22 -17.03 2.18 3.04
N ILE A 23 -17.43 2.92 2.04
CA ILE A 23 -17.01 2.76 0.65
C ILE A 23 -15.95 3.80 0.33
N LEU A 24 -14.81 3.37 -0.19
CA LEU A 24 -13.74 4.23 -0.66
C LEU A 24 -13.87 4.42 -2.18
N LEU A 25 -13.88 5.68 -2.63
CA LEU A 25 -13.87 6.07 -4.04
C LEU A 25 -12.50 6.60 -4.46
N ASP A 26 -11.79 7.22 -3.52
CA ASP A 26 -10.44 7.73 -3.72
C ASP A 26 -9.58 7.55 -2.47
N LYS A 27 -8.29 7.79 -2.64
CA LYS A 27 -7.29 7.76 -1.57
C LYS A 27 -6.24 8.83 -1.85
N ASP A 28 -6.05 9.75 -0.91
CA ASP A 28 -4.89 10.62 -0.93
C ASP A 28 -3.65 9.82 -0.46
N THR A 29 -2.57 9.95 -1.20
CA THR A 29 -1.25 9.45 -0.80
C THR A 29 -0.20 10.54 -0.98
N TYR A 30 0.96 10.37 -0.37
CA TYR A 30 2.04 11.35 -0.44
C TYR A 30 3.32 10.65 -0.84
N PHE A 31 3.92 11.09 -1.93
CA PHE A 31 5.23 10.61 -2.37
C PHE A 31 6.30 11.54 -1.81
N ILE A 32 7.28 10.97 -1.10
CA ILE A 32 8.46 11.68 -0.62
C ILE A 32 9.65 11.34 -1.51
N ARG A 33 10.41 12.36 -1.90
CA ARG A 33 11.65 12.25 -2.65
C ARG A 33 12.80 12.74 -1.78
N ILE A 34 13.91 11.99 -1.76
CA ILE A 34 15.14 12.35 -1.04
C ILE A 34 16.30 12.28 -2.03
N TRP A 35 17.16 13.30 -2.05
CA TRP A 35 18.30 13.36 -2.96
C TRP A 35 19.47 14.10 -2.31
N GLU A 36 20.65 13.98 -2.89
CA GLU A 36 21.81 14.81 -2.55
C GLU A 36 21.78 16.12 -3.34
N GLU A 37 22.03 17.22 -2.66
CA GLU A 37 22.12 18.54 -3.28
C GLU A 37 23.14 18.53 -4.42
N GLY A 38 22.74 18.99 -5.61
CA GLY A 38 23.51 18.90 -6.85
C GLY A 38 23.36 17.59 -7.62
N ALA A 39 22.56 16.62 -7.12
CA ALA A 39 22.29 15.35 -7.79
C ALA A 39 20.77 15.04 -7.86
N GLU A 40 19.96 16.02 -8.18
CA GLU A 40 18.48 15.97 -8.13
C GLU A 40 17.85 14.93 -9.05
N THR A 41 18.57 14.50 -10.08
CA THR A 41 18.14 13.44 -11.00
C THR A 41 18.24 12.03 -10.40
N CYS A 42 19.14 11.85 -9.41
CA CYS A 42 19.27 10.63 -8.64
C CYS A 42 18.57 10.80 -7.28
N PHE A 43 17.36 10.32 -7.16
CA PHE A 43 16.57 10.46 -5.94
C PHE A 43 15.94 9.15 -5.50
N GLY A 44 15.86 8.96 -4.19
CA GLY A 44 15.06 7.92 -3.58
C GLY A 44 13.61 8.34 -3.48
N LEU A 45 12.69 7.42 -3.73
CA LEU A 45 11.25 7.62 -3.66
C LEU A 45 10.63 6.70 -2.60
N GLY A 46 9.74 7.26 -1.78
CA GLY A 46 8.92 6.50 -0.85
C GLY A 46 7.47 6.98 -0.88
N GLU A 47 6.55 6.14 -0.44
CA GLU A 47 5.14 6.45 -0.35
C GLU A 47 4.70 6.49 1.11
N CYS A 48 4.13 7.63 1.53
CA CYS A 48 3.46 7.81 2.81
C CYS A 48 1.96 7.55 2.60
N ALA A 49 1.56 6.30 2.78
CA ALA A 49 0.25 5.78 2.37
C ALA A 49 -0.82 5.94 3.45
N LEU A 50 -1.27 7.16 3.71
CA LEU A 50 -2.32 7.47 4.66
C LEU A 50 -3.71 7.06 4.14
N PHE A 51 -4.53 6.47 5.00
CA PHE A 51 -5.97 6.29 4.77
C PHE A 51 -6.78 7.20 5.70
N ARG A 52 -7.50 8.15 5.13
CA ARG A 52 -8.40 9.03 5.88
C ARG A 52 -9.51 8.23 6.57
N GLY A 53 -9.77 8.52 7.82
CA GLY A 53 -10.74 7.82 8.66
C GLY A 53 -10.32 6.40 9.11
N LEU A 54 -9.15 5.89 8.70
CA LEU A 54 -8.69 4.54 9.01
C LEU A 54 -7.33 4.50 9.71
N SER A 55 -6.35 5.30 9.24
CA SER A 55 -5.01 5.33 9.81
C SER A 55 -5.00 6.01 11.17
N ALA A 56 -4.25 5.47 12.13
CA ALA A 56 -4.11 6.05 13.48
C ALA A 56 -3.52 7.47 13.45
N GLU A 57 -2.69 7.75 12.44
CA GLU A 57 -2.06 9.04 12.19
C GLU A 57 -2.87 9.96 11.26
N ASP A 58 -4.16 9.67 11.02
CA ASP A 58 -5.06 10.59 10.29
C ASP A 58 -5.40 11.80 11.15
N ARG A 59 -4.49 12.77 11.14
CA ARG A 59 -4.52 13.99 11.94
C ARG A 59 -4.48 15.22 11.05
N PRO A 60 -5.05 16.35 11.49
CA PRO A 60 -5.03 17.60 10.71
C PRO A 60 -3.61 18.11 10.39
N ASP A 61 -2.64 17.83 11.26
CA ASP A 61 -1.24 18.25 11.17
C ASP A 61 -0.36 17.30 10.33
N TYR A 62 -0.93 16.33 9.62
CA TYR A 62 -0.19 15.33 8.84
C TYR A 62 0.73 15.95 7.77
N GLU A 63 0.21 16.91 6.99
CA GLU A 63 1.01 17.58 5.95
C GLU A 63 2.04 18.54 6.54
N GLU A 64 1.77 19.12 7.71
CA GLU A 64 2.73 19.93 8.44
C GLU A 64 3.90 19.06 8.92
N LYS A 65 3.59 17.88 9.46
CA LYS A 65 4.63 16.90 9.83
C LYS A 65 5.47 16.44 8.65
N LEU A 66 4.87 16.18 7.50
CA LEU A 66 5.62 15.87 6.26
C LEU A 66 6.56 17.01 5.87
N ARG A 67 6.12 18.26 5.99
CA ARG A 67 6.93 19.45 5.70
C ARG A 67 8.09 19.59 6.67
N GLU A 68 7.84 19.37 7.96
CA GLU A 68 8.90 19.35 8.99
C GLU A 68 9.95 18.28 8.68
N VAL A 69 9.53 17.06 8.36
CA VAL A 69 10.41 15.94 8.02
C VAL A 69 11.26 16.27 6.80
N CYS A 70 10.66 16.81 5.73
CA CYS A 70 11.41 17.20 4.53
C CYS A 70 12.45 18.29 4.82
N ASN A 71 12.10 19.28 5.64
CA ASN A 71 13.03 20.38 6.00
C ASN A 71 14.21 19.90 6.84
N ARG A 72 14.03 18.82 7.60
CA ARG A 72 15.04 18.26 8.52
C ARG A 72 15.62 16.93 8.06
N ILE A 73 15.44 16.55 6.80
CA ILE A 73 15.76 15.21 6.31
C ILE A 73 17.20 14.77 6.54
N ALA A 74 18.15 15.72 6.55
CA ALA A 74 19.56 15.43 6.81
C ALA A 74 19.85 15.04 8.26
N GLU A 75 18.96 15.42 9.19
CA GLU A 75 19.13 15.25 10.64
C GLU A 75 18.04 14.36 11.25
N ILE A 76 17.13 13.83 10.42
CA ILE A 76 15.97 13.11 10.91
C ILE A 76 16.35 11.78 11.56
N GLU A 77 15.95 11.59 12.79
CA GLU A 77 16.02 10.31 13.46
C GLU A 77 14.74 9.52 13.15
N ILE A 78 14.85 8.40 12.44
CA ILE A 78 13.72 7.56 12.06
C ILE A 78 12.89 7.12 13.29
N ALA A 79 13.55 6.88 14.42
CA ALA A 79 12.89 6.53 15.67
C ALA A 79 11.92 7.62 16.18
N SER A 80 12.15 8.90 15.83
CA SER A 80 11.25 10.00 16.22
C SER A 80 9.89 9.99 15.48
N LEU A 81 9.76 9.14 14.46
CA LEU A 81 8.55 9.00 13.63
C LEU A 81 7.65 7.83 14.04
N GLN A 82 7.76 7.32 15.28
CA GLN A 82 6.98 6.15 15.72
C GLN A 82 5.47 6.34 15.63
N GLU A 83 4.98 7.54 15.95
CA GLU A 83 3.54 7.88 15.87
C GLU A 83 3.07 8.24 14.45
N TRP A 84 3.97 8.24 13.47
CA TRP A 84 3.76 8.62 12.08
C TRP A 84 4.17 7.48 11.15
N SER A 85 3.55 6.32 11.31
CA SER A 85 3.97 5.05 10.70
C SER A 85 4.05 5.11 9.18
N SER A 86 3.13 5.79 8.50
CA SER A 86 3.18 5.92 7.03
C SER A 86 4.28 6.90 6.59
N ILE A 87 4.50 7.98 7.34
CA ILE A 87 5.61 8.91 7.06
C ILE A 87 6.94 8.21 7.30
N ARG A 88 7.07 7.49 8.42
CA ARG A 88 8.24 6.69 8.72
C ARG A 88 8.54 5.70 7.59
N PHE A 89 7.55 4.92 7.18
CA PHE A 89 7.69 3.96 6.08
C PHE A 89 8.14 4.64 4.78
N GLY A 90 7.50 5.76 4.39
CA GLY A 90 7.86 6.52 3.20
C GLY A 90 9.31 7.02 3.25
N VAL A 91 9.76 7.54 4.39
CA VAL A 91 11.15 8.00 4.59
C VAL A 91 12.13 6.82 4.53
N GLU A 92 11.86 5.72 5.23
CA GLU A 92 12.70 4.51 5.19
C GLU A 92 12.84 3.96 3.77
N MET A 93 11.74 3.90 3.00
CA MET A 93 11.74 3.46 1.61
C MET A 93 12.51 4.42 0.70
N ALA A 94 12.33 5.74 0.86
CA ALA A 94 13.07 6.72 0.07
C ALA A 94 14.58 6.62 0.31
N PHE A 95 15.01 6.43 1.56
CA PHE A 95 16.42 6.18 1.86
C PHE A 95 16.94 4.86 1.29
N ALA A 96 16.12 3.79 1.36
CA ALA A 96 16.49 2.50 0.79
C ALA A 96 16.68 2.60 -0.73
N ASP A 97 15.77 3.28 -1.43
CA ASP A 97 15.86 3.51 -2.87
C ASP A 97 17.07 4.38 -3.25
N LEU A 98 17.33 5.47 -2.50
CA LEU A 98 18.48 6.33 -2.74
C LEU A 98 19.80 5.55 -2.63
N ARG A 99 19.93 4.67 -1.61
CA ARG A 99 21.11 3.79 -1.46
C ARG A 99 21.33 2.86 -2.64
N GLN A 100 20.27 2.52 -3.38
CA GLN A 100 20.31 1.72 -4.62
C GLN A 100 20.38 2.59 -5.89
N GLY A 101 20.74 3.88 -5.76
CA GLY A 101 20.86 4.82 -6.87
C GLY A 101 19.54 5.27 -7.48
N GLY A 102 18.46 5.25 -6.71
CA GLY A 102 17.12 5.72 -7.15
C GLY A 102 16.48 4.86 -8.23
N LYS A 103 16.79 3.57 -8.29
CA LYS A 103 16.36 2.64 -9.33
C LYS A 103 15.02 1.96 -9.05
N ARG A 104 14.36 2.29 -7.94
CA ARG A 104 13.11 1.64 -7.46
C ARG A 104 13.30 0.17 -7.11
N ILE A 105 14.52 -0.23 -6.77
CA ILE A 105 14.89 -1.56 -6.30
C ILE A 105 15.26 -1.43 -4.82
N TYR A 106 14.28 -1.57 -3.95
CA TYR A 106 14.48 -1.37 -2.50
C TYR A 106 15.29 -2.50 -1.86
N PHE A 107 15.02 -3.73 -2.28
CA PHE A 107 15.66 -4.94 -1.77
C PHE A 107 16.11 -5.81 -2.95
N PRO A 108 17.36 -5.69 -3.42
CA PRO A 108 17.88 -6.51 -4.50
C PRO A 108 17.75 -8.01 -4.19
N SER A 109 17.10 -8.75 -5.07
CA SER A 109 16.82 -10.19 -4.92
C SER A 109 16.46 -10.78 -6.27
N ALA A 110 16.43 -12.10 -6.38
CA ALA A 110 15.94 -12.79 -7.57
C ALA A 110 14.49 -12.39 -7.93
N PHE A 111 13.65 -12.10 -6.92
CA PHE A 111 12.29 -11.61 -7.12
C PHE A 111 12.28 -10.20 -7.75
N SER A 112 13.05 -9.25 -7.22
CA SER A 112 13.12 -7.88 -7.77
C SER A 112 13.81 -7.82 -9.13
N ALA A 113 14.63 -8.81 -9.46
CA ALA A 113 15.23 -9.00 -10.79
C ALA A 113 14.27 -9.67 -11.80
N GLY A 114 13.11 -10.17 -11.35
CA GLY A 114 12.19 -10.92 -12.20
C GLY A 114 12.60 -12.37 -12.49
N GLU A 115 13.58 -12.89 -11.75
CA GLU A 115 14.13 -14.24 -11.90
C GLU A 115 13.40 -15.29 -11.06
N ALA A 116 12.64 -14.85 -10.05
CA ALA A 116 11.84 -15.71 -9.18
C ALA A 116 10.47 -15.09 -8.91
N GLY A 117 9.45 -15.96 -8.75
CA GLY A 117 8.11 -15.56 -8.32
C GLY A 117 7.92 -15.69 -6.81
N ILE A 118 6.88 -15.04 -6.29
CA ILE A 118 6.37 -15.26 -4.94
C ILE A 118 4.93 -15.73 -5.09
N GLU A 119 4.60 -16.87 -4.49
CA GLU A 119 3.23 -17.37 -4.49
C GLU A 119 2.31 -16.45 -3.66
N ILE A 120 1.16 -16.08 -4.24
CA ILE A 120 0.18 -15.20 -3.61
C ILE A 120 -1.23 -15.81 -3.63
N ASN A 121 -2.10 -15.36 -2.74
CA ASN A 121 -3.51 -15.72 -2.76
C ASN A 121 -4.33 -14.93 -3.80
N GLY A 122 -5.39 -15.56 -4.32
CA GLY A 122 -6.47 -14.87 -5.03
C GLY A 122 -7.40 -14.19 -4.03
N LEU A 123 -7.42 -12.85 -4.00
CA LEU A 123 -8.29 -12.10 -3.09
C LEU A 123 -9.71 -11.98 -3.66
N ILE A 124 -10.70 -12.34 -2.84
CA ILE A 124 -12.12 -12.10 -3.06
C ILE A 124 -12.56 -10.95 -2.16
N TRP A 125 -12.77 -9.80 -2.78
CA TRP A 125 -13.26 -8.62 -2.09
C TRP A 125 -14.74 -8.75 -1.75
N MET A 126 -15.21 -8.01 -0.73
CA MET A 126 -16.63 -7.96 -0.32
C MET A 126 -17.53 -7.58 -1.50
N GLY A 127 -18.70 -8.15 -1.54
CA GLY A 127 -19.76 -7.91 -2.50
C GLY A 127 -21.01 -8.72 -2.12
N ASP A 128 -22.05 -8.68 -2.95
CA ASP A 128 -23.13 -9.63 -2.81
C ASP A 128 -22.67 -11.06 -3.15
N ARG A 129 -23.50 -12.05 -2.80
CA ARG A 129 -23.18 -13.47 -2.98
C ARG A 129 -22.80 -13.82 -4.42
N GLU A 130 -23.53 -13.30 -5.40
CA GLU A 130 -23.30 -13.62 -6.82
C GLU A 130 -21.98 -13.01 -7.32
N THR A 131 -21.74 -11.76 -7.01
CA THR A 131 -20.46 -11.08 -7.33
C THR A 131 -19.28 -11.80 -6.70
N MET A 132 -19.37 -12.22 -5.43
CA MET A 132 -18.31 -12.97 -4.77
C MET A 132 -18.08 -14.33 -5.44
N LEU A 133 -19.14 -15.04 -5.82
CA LEU A 133 -19.05 -16.33 -6.51
C LEU A 133 -18.38 -16.20 -7.88
N GLN A 134 -18.71 -15.17 -8.65
CA GLN A 134 -18.06 -14.88 -9.94
C GLN A 134 -16.58 -14.60 -9.77
N ARG A 135 -16.20 -13.79 -8.77
CA ARG A 135 -14.80 -13.50 -8.44
C ARG A 135 -14.04 -14.75 -8.00
N ILE A 136 -14.66 -15.64 -7.22
CA ILE A 136 -14.07 -16.93 -6.81
C ILE A 136 -13.78 -17.78 -8.05
N ARG A 137 -14.76 -17.96 -8.96
CA ARG A 137 -14.58 -18.71 -10.20
C ARG A 137 -13.41 -18.15 -11.01
N ALA A 138 -13.41 -16.85 -11.26
CA ALA A 138 -12.32 -16.20 -12.01
C ALA A 138 -10.93 -16.42 -11.40
N LYS A 139 -10.81 -16.43 -10.06
CA LYS A 139 -9.53 -16.70 -9.39
C LYS A 139 -9.12 -18.16 -9.46
N LEU A 140 -10.07 -19.10 -9.33
CA LEU A 140 -9.81 -20.52 -9.49
C LEU A 140 -9.41 -20.85 -10.95
N ASP A 141 -10.11 -20.29 -11.92
CA ASP A 141 -9.82 -20.47 -13.34
C ASP A 141 -8.46 -19.85 -13.74
N ALA A 142 -8.03 -18.79 -13.05
CA ALA A 142 -6.71 -18.19 -13.19
C ALA A 142 -5.59 -18.98 -12.47
N GLY A 143 -5.89 -20.13 -11.85
CA GLY A 143 -4.90 -21.02 -11.24
C GLY A 143 -4.44 -20.66 -9.83
N PHE A 144 -5.17 -19.81 -9.10
CA PHE A 144 -4.82 -19.53 -7.70
C PHE A 144 -5.12 -20.74 -6.81
N HIS A 145 -4.11 -21.27 -6.13
CA HIS A 145 -4.23 -22.40 -5.20
C HIS A 145 -4.69 -21.99 -3.79
N CYS A 146 -4.56 -20.72 -3.45
CA CYS A 146 -5.03 -20.15 -2.19
C CYS A 146 -6.02 -19.03 -2.45
N ILE A 147 -7.23 -19.12 -1.90
CA ILE A 147 -8.27 -18.10 -2.02
C ILE A 147 -8.49 -17.44 -0.66
N LYS A 148 -8.29 -16.12 -0.62
CA LYS A 148 -8.55 -15.28 0.56
C LYS A 148 -9.89 -14.58 0.43
N VAL A 149 -10.88 -14.96 1.24
CA VAL A 149 -12.21 -14.36 1.24
C VAL A 149 -12.34 -13.37 2.40
N LYS A 150 -12.87 -12.17 2.12
CA LYS A 150 -13.36 -11.27 3.17
C LYS A 150 -14.78 -11.66 3.54
N ILE A 151 -15.01 -11.94 4.82
CA ILE A 151 -16.29 -12.36 5.39
C ILE A 151 -16.91 -11.27 6.27
N GLY A 152 -18.21 -11.40 6.60
CA GLY A 152 -18.94 -10.47 7.47
C GLY A 152 -19.74 -9.40 6.72
N ALA A 153 -19.89 -9.52 5.39
CA ALA A 153 -20.64 -8.55 4.57
C ALA A 153 -22.00 -9.08 4.10
N ILE A 154 -22.18 -10.39 4.07
CA ILE A 154 -23.42 -11.08 3.69
C ILE A 154 -23.84 -12.05 4.80
N ASP A 155 -25.01 -12.71 4.66
CA ASP A 155 -25.46 -13.66 5.67
C ASP A 155 -24.50 -14.85 5.83
N PHE A 156 -24.42 -15.38 7.03
CA PHE A 156 -23.47 -16.43 7.42
C PHE A 156 -23.62 -17.70 6.58
N GLN A 157 -24.86 -18.11 6.23
CA GLN A 157 -25.09 -19.32 5.44
C GLN A 157 -24.56 -19.16 4.01
N SER A 158 -24.75 -17.99 3.41
CA SER A 158 -24.18 -17.65 2.10
C SER A 158 -22.66 -17.70 2.12
N GLU A 159 -22.01 -17.18 3.17
CA GLU A 159 -20.56 -17.27 3.33
C GLU A 159 -20.08 -18.72 3.43
N LEU A 160 -20.76 -19.55 4.23
CA LEU A 160 -20.45 -20.98 4.32
C LEU A 160 -20.58 -21.70 2.98
N ASP A 161 -21.59 -21.36 2.19
CA ASP A 161 -21.79 -21.98 0.87
C ASP A 161 -20.68 -21.58 -0.13
N LEU A 162 -20.20 -20.32 -0.08
CA LEU A 162 -19.04 -19.88 -0.86
C LEU A 162 -17.77 -20.65 -0.45
N LEU A 163 -17.52 -20.82 0.86
CA LEU A 163 -16.38 -21.58 1.36
C LEU A 163 -16.45 -23.05 0.96
N LYS A 164 -17.64 -23.69 1.05
CA LYS A 164 -17.86 -25.06 0.57
C LYS A 164 -17.62 -25.19 -0.93
N PHE A 165 -18.04 -24.20 -1.72
CA PHE A 165 -17.78 -24.17 -3.16
C PHE A 165 -16.28 -24.15 -3.47
N ILE A 166 -15.51 -23.28 -2.79
CA ILE A 166 -14.04 -23.20 -2.96
C ILE A 166 -13.38 -24.55 -2.62
N ARG A 167 -13.80 -25.21 -1.54
CA ARG A 167 -13.19 -26.46 -1.05
C ARG A 167 -13.43 -27.68 -1.95
N ARG A 168 -14.40 -27.62 -2.84
CA ARG A 168 -14.74 -28.71 -3.78
C ARG A 168 -14.01 -28.61 -5.12
N ARG A 169 -13.25 -27.54 -5.31
CA ARG A 169 -12.45 -27.28 -6.53
C ARG A 169 -10.99 -27.52 -6.28
#